data_a0a3e40305353595e144f42c28215563
#
_entry.id   a0a3e40305353595e144f42c28215563
#
_cell.length_a   1.000
_cell.length_b   1.000
_cell.length_c   1.000
_cell.angle_alpha   90.00
_cell.angle_beta   90.00
_cell.angle_gamma   90.00
#
_symmetry.space_group_name_H-M   'P 1'
#
loop_
_entity.id
_entity.type
_entity.pdbx_description
1 polymer ?
#
loop_
_entity_poly.entity_id
_entity_poly.type
_entity_poly.pdbx_seq_one_letter_code
_entity_poly.pdbx_strand_id
1 'polypeptide(L)'
;DVLRLCLWTKTRGIRLIVDESFVDFSCGMPDNTLLKDGILEEYPHLAVVKSISKSYGVPGLRLGILASADRELAAWIKKDVSIWNINSIAEFYMQIFGKYEQSYVRACNRFMKERDRFMQELSRVPFLNVFPSQANYFMCEVKPPMKARSLTGLLLKNHSICLLYTSPSPPD
;
A
#
# COMPACT_ATOMS: atom_id res chain seq x y z
N ASP A 1 9.30 10.52 7.13
CA ASP A 1 9.35 11.81 6.45
C ASP A 1 9.89 11.64 5.02
N VAL A 2 8.96 11.33 4.09
CA VAL A 2 9.31 10.94 2.71
C VAL A 2 9.88 12.12 1.92
N LEU A 3 9.43 13.36 2.17
CA LEU A 3 9.96 14.55 1.48
C LEU A 3 11.43 14.81 1.85
N ARG A 4 11.85 14.52 3.08
CA ARG A 4 13.28 14.58 3.44
C ARG A 4 14.10 13.53 2.69
N LEU A 5 13.52 12.34 2.48
CA LEU A 5 14.16 11.31 1.65
C LEU A 5 14.23 11.74 0.18
N CYS A 6 13.18 12.37 -0.36
CA CYS A 6 13.20 12.95 -1.71
C CYS A 6 14.33 13.97 -1.86
N LEU A 7 14.48 14.89 -0.90
CA LEU A 7 15.57 15.87 -0.92
C LEU A 7 16.94 15.21 -0.82
N TRP A 8 17.10 14.24 0.08
CA TRP A 8 18.36 13.52 0.27
C TRP A 8 18.79 12.75 -0.99
N THR A 9 17.84 12.08 -1.67
CA THR A 9 18.10 11.35 -2.91
C THR A 9 18.39 12.32 -4.07
N LYS A 10 17.68 13.46 -4.13
CA LYS A 10 17.92 14.52 -5.13
C LYS A 10 19.36 15.02 -5.10
N THR A 11 19.89 15.34 -3.92
CA THR A 11 21.25 15.85 -3.75
C THR A 11 22.34 14.83 -4.11
N ARG A 12 21.99 13.56 -4.26
CA ARG A 12 22.91 12.46 -4.60
C ARG A 12 22.71 11.88 -5.99
N GLY A 13 21.79 12.44 -6.77
CA GLY A 13 21.48 11.93 -8.11
C GLY A 13 20.86 10.52 -8.09
N ILE A 14 20.23 10.12 -6.97
CA ILE A 14 19.61 8.81 -6.81
C ILE A 14 18.16 8.89 -7.25
N ARG A 15 17.72 8.03 -8.16
CA ARG A 15 16.31 7.88 -8.51
C ARG A 15 15.56 7.19 -7.36
N LEU A 16 14.44 7.77 -6.96
CA LEU A 16 13.61 7.25 -5.86
C LEU A 16 12.29 6.72 -6.42
N ILE A 17 11.94 5.50 -6.06
CA ILE A 17 10.62 4.91 -6.33
C ILE A 17 9.90 4.74 -5.00
N VAL A 18 8.69 5.31 -4.90
CA VAL A 18 7.84 5.18 -3.71
C VAL A 18 6.56 4.44 -4.08
N ASP A 19 6.26 3.38 -3.33
CA ASP A 19 4.99 2.65 -3.47
C ASP A 19 3.95 3.22 -2.49
N GLU A 20 2.91 3.83 -3.05
CA GLU A 20 1.77 4.39 -2.32
C GLU A 20 0.52 3.49 -2.33
N SER A 21 0.66 2.19 -2.58
CA SER A 21 -0.50 1.28 -2.69
C SER A 21 -1.39 1.23 -1.45
N PHE A 22 -0.89 1.68 -0.30
CA PHE A 22 -1.62 1.69 0.97
C PHE A 22 -1.84 3.09 1.56
N VAL A 23 -1.42 4.14 0.87
CA VAL A 23 -1.47 5.52 1.39
C VAL A 23 -2.89 5.97 1.73
N ASP A 24 -3.90 5.48 1.01
CA ASP A 24 -5.31 5.83 1.23
C ASP A 24 -5.84 5.39 2.61
N PHE A 25 -5.16 4.47 3.27
CA PHE A 25 -5.47 4.03 4.64
C PHE A 25 -4.70 4.81 5.70
N SER A 26 -3.81 5.72 5.31
CA SER A 26 -3.00 6.50 6.25
C SER A 26 -3.79 7.64 6.87
N CYS A 27 -3.46 7.96 8.12
CA CYS A 27 -3.96 9.17 8.77
C CYS A 27 -3.42 10.40 8.01
N GLY A 28 -4.28 11.38 7.74
CA GLY A 28 -3.91 12.61 7.02
C GLY A 28 -4.12 12.57 5.51
N MET A 29 -4.78 11.54 4.97
CA MET A 29 -5.26 11.60 3.59
C MET A 29 -6.37 12.65 3.42
N PRO A 30 -6.43 13.37 2.28
CA PRO A 30 -5.61 13.20 1.06
C PRO A 30 -4.25 13.93 1.06
N ASP A 31 -3.85 14.57 2.15
CA ASP A 31 -2.67 15.43 2.15
C ASP A 31 -1.33 14.67 2.13
N ASN A 32 -1.32 13.41 2.52
CA ASN A 32 -0.11 12.59 2.61
C ASN A 32 0.35 11.98 1.27
N THR A 33 -0.42 12.07 0.19
CA THR A 33 0.01 11.52 -1.10
C THR A 33 1.08 12.38 -1.76
N LEU A 34 2.03 11.73 -2.43
CA LEU A 34 3.03 12.36 -3.30
C LEU A 34 2.50 12.56 -4.73
N LEU A 35 1.32 12.03 -5.06
CA LEU A 35 0.66 12.20 -6.36
C LEU A 35 0.06 13.61 -6.47
N LYS A 36 0.93 14.62 -6.38
CA LYS A 36 0.61 16.05 -6.52
C LYS A 36 1.58 16.65 -7.53
N ASP A 37 1.07 17.39 -8.49
CA ASP A 37 1.88 17.97 -9.56
C ASP A 37 3.05 18.78 -9.02
N GLY A 38 2.85 19.65 -8.04
CA GLY A 38 3.92 20.44 -7.44
C GLY A 38 5.02 19.62 -6.79
N ILE A 39 4.71 18.44 -6.20
CA ILE A 39 5.71 17.54 -5.63
C ILE A 39 6.49 16.83 -6.74
N LEU A 40 5.79 16.29 -7.73
CA LEU A 40 6.45 15.59 -8.83
C LEU A 40 7.35 16.51 -9.64
N GLU A 41 6.93 17.76 -9.88
CA GLU A 41 7.73 18.76 -10.58
C GLU A 41 8.97 19.21 -9.78
N GLU A 42 8.84 19.35 -8.46
CA GLU A 42 9.97 19.67 -7.57
C GLU A 42 11.00 18.55 -7.49
N TYR A 43 10.53 17.29 -7.59
CA TYR A 43 11.36 16.09 -7.49
C TYR A 43 11.28 15.21 -8.75
N PRO A 44 11.83 15.64 -9.92
CA PRO A 44 11.72 14.87 -11.17
C PRO A 44 12.34 13.47 -11.11
N HIS A 45 13.28 13.23 -10.19
CA HIS A 45 13.90 11.92 -9.94
C HIS A 45 12.96 10.96 -9.15
N LEU A 46 11.81 11.47 -8.67
CA LEU A 46 10.81 10.67 -7.98
C LEU A 46 9.87 10.00 -8.98
N ALA A 47 9.64 8.70 -8.79
CA ALA A 47 8.55 7.96 -9.41
C ALA A 47 7.66 7.41 -8.30
N VAL A 48 6.35 7.65 -8.41
CA VAL A 48 5.36 7.11 -7.48
C VAL A 48 4.59 6.01 -8.18
N VAL A 49 4.54 4.84 -7.55
CA VAL A 49 3.70 3.72 -8.00
C VAL A 49 2.55 3.51 -7.02
N LYS A 50 1.38 3.20 -7.53
CA LYS A 50 0.20 2.95 -6.70
C LYS A 50 -0.66 1.85 -7.31
N SER A 51 -0.87 0.78 -6.56
CA SER A 51 -1.85 -0.25 -6.93
C SER A 51 -3.25 0.20 -6.52
N ILE A 52 -4.15 0.27 -7.48
CA ILE A 52 -5.57 0.55 -7.21
C ILE A 52 -6.29 -0.68 -6.64
N SER A 53 -5.72 -1.86 -6.83
CA SER A 53 -6.33 -3.14 -6.40
C SER A 53 -6.56 -3.28 -4.90
N LYS A 54 -5.85 -2.52 -4.07
CA LYS A 54 -5.88 -2.65 -2.60
C LYS A 54 -6.97 -1.78 -1.99
N SER A 55 -6.75 -0.47 -1.98
CA SER A 55 -7.63 0.49 -1.30
C SER A 55 -8.99 0.63 -1.97
N TYR A 56 -9.05 0.50 -3.29
CA TYR A 56 -10.31 0.62 -4.04
C TYR A 56 -11.14 -0.67 -4.07
N GLY A 57 -10.66 -1.77 -3.47
CA GLY A 57 -11.42 -3.01 -3.36
C GLY A 57 -11.71 -3.72 -4.68
N VAL A 58 -10.90 -3.48 -5.72
CA VAL A 58 -11.08 -4.00 -7.08
C VAL A 58 -9.87 -4.81 -7.59
N PRO A 59 -9.43 -5.85 -6.85
CA PRO A 59 -8.20 -6.56 -7.18
C PRO A 59 -8.25 -7.25 -8.55
N GLY A 60 -9.44 -7.65 -9.01
CA GLY A 60 -9.63 -8.30 -10.31
C GLY A 60 -9.44 -7.38 -11.51
N LEU A 61 -9.49 -6.06 -11.34
CA LEU A 61 -9.32 -5.12 -12.45
C LEU A 61 -7.87 -4.95 -12.89
N ARG A 62 -6.90 -5.31 -12.05
CA ARG A 62 -5.46 -5.25 -12.34
C ARG A 62 -4.98 -3.85 -12.73
N LEU A 63 -5.44 -2.82 -12.02
CA LEU A 63 -5.06 -1.43 -12.25
C LEU A 63 -3.93 -0.98 -11.33
N GLY A 64 -3.06 -0.15 -11.88
CA GLY A 64 -2.02 0.57 -11.16
C GLY A 64 -1.70 1.89 -11.83
N ILE A 65 -1.06 2.76 -11.09
CA ILE A 65 -0.61 4.07 -11.55
C ILE A 65 0.91 4.11 -11.39
N LEU A 66 1.58 4.70 -12.37
CA LEU A 66 2.95 5.20 -12.24
C LEU A 66 2.92 6.68 -12.61
N ALA A 67 3.43 7.52 -11.73
CA ALA A 67 3.50 8.97 -11.94
C ALA A 67 4.93 9.47 -11.70
N SER A 68 5.43 10.32 -12.59
CA SER A 68 6.72 10.99 -12.47
C SER A 68 6.71 12.23 -13.37
N ALA A 69 7.45 13.27 -13.00
CA ALA A 69 7.72 14.41 -13.89
C ALA A 69 8.85 14.13 -14.88
N ASP A 70 9.58 13.01 -14.73
CA ASP A 70 10.60 12.56 -15.69
C ASP A 70 9.95 12.05 -16.99
N ARG A 71 9.90 12.94 -18.00
CA ARG A 71 9.30 12.63 -19.30
C ARG A 71 10.07 11.57 -20.07
N GLU A 72 11.37 11.48 -19.88
CA GLU A 72 12.21 10.46 -20.54
C GLU A 72 11.90 9.08 -19.96
N LEU A 73 11.81 8.97 -18.62
CA LEU A 73 11.36 7.74 -17.96
C LEU A 73 9.98 7.32 -18.45
N ALA A 74 9.01 8.25 -18.47
CA ALA A 74 7.66 7.95 -18.92
C ALA A 74 7.63 7.49 -20.40
N ALA A 75 8.41 8.14 -21.27
CA ALA A 75 8.52 7.75 -22.68
C ALA A 75 9.19 6.38 -22.86
N TRP A 76 10.20 6.09 -22.03
CA TRP A 76 10.89 4.79 -22.05
C TRP A 76 9.94 3.65 -21.62
N ILE A 77 9.24 3.83 -20.50
CA ILE A 77 8.28 2.82 -20.01
C ILE A 77 7.18 2.57 -21.04
N LYS A 78 6.65 3.62 -21.68
CA LYS A 78 5.59 3.49 -22.70
C LYS A 78 5.97 2.62 -23.88
N LYS A 79 7.27 2.42 -24.19
CA LYS A 79 7.71 1.54 -25.28
C LYS A 79 7.46 0.06 -24.96
N ASP A 80 7.52 -0.32 -23.67
CA ASP A 80 7.36 -1.70 -23.22
C ASP A 80 5.94 -2.01 -22.71
N VAL A 81 5.07 -0.99 -22.64
CA VAL A 81 3.67 -1.19 -22.30
C VAL A 81 2.94 -1.88 -23.45
N SER A 82 2.24 -2.97 -23.15
CA SER A 82 1.47 -3.68 -24.18
C SER A 82 0.33 -2.81 -24.72
N ILE A 83 -0.04 -3.02 -26.01
CA ILE A 83 -1.10 -2.26 -26.68
C ILE A 83 -2.44 -2.36 -25.91
N TRP A 84 -2.74 -3.52 -25.33
CA TRP A 84 -3.92 -3.81 -24.52
C TRP A 84 -3.59 -3.86 -23.03
N ASN A 85 -3.00 -2.78 -22.51
CA ASN A 85 -2.50 -2.78 -21.13
C ASN A 85 -3.60 -2.62 -20.08
N ILE A 86 -4.75 -2.08 -20.47
CA ILE A 86 -5.93 -1.91 -19.61
C ILE A 86 -7.10 -2.68 -20.22
N ASN A 87 -7.75 -3.54 -19.42
CA ASN A 87 -8.94 -4.24 -19.88
C ASN A 87 -10.18 -3.32 -19.85
N SER A 88 -11.18 -3.63 -20.68
CA SER A 88 -12.37 -2.78 -20.88
C SER A 88 -13.17 -2.56 -19.59
N ILE A 89 -13.21 -3.53 -18.67
CA ILE A 89 -13.92 -3.39 -17.40
C ILE A 89 -13.17 -2.40 -16.49
N ALA A 90 -11.85 -2.45 -16.49
CA ALA A 90 -11.01 -1.51 -15.76
C ALA A 90 -11.13 -0.08 -16.32
N GLU A 91 -11.17 0.07 -17.64
CA GLU A 91 -11.41 1.35 -18.30
C GLU A 91 -12.78 1.92 -17.91
N PHE A 92 -13.83 1.13 -17.99
CA PHE A 92 -15.17 1.53 -17.56
C PHE A 92 -15.22 1.94 -16.09
N TYR A 93 -14.56 1.17 -15.22
CA TYR A 93 -14.45 1.50 -13.80
C TYR A 93 -13.83 2.89 -13.59
N MET A 94 -12.73 3.22 -14.29
CA MET A 94 -12.10 4.53 -14.17
C MET A 94 -13.04 5.66 -14.63
N GLN A 95 -13.81 5.45 -15.70
CA GLN A 95 -14.76 6.43 -16.21
C GLN A 95 -15.87 6.76 -15.21
N ILE A 96 -16.33 5.77 -14.45
CA ILE A 96 -17.42 5.96 -13.49
C ILE A 96 -16.95 6.31 -12.07
N PHE A 97 -15.67 6.13 -11.76
CA PHE A 97 -15.15 6.27 -10.39
C PHE A 97 -15.47 7.63 -9.75
N GLY A 98 -15.39 8.73 -10.52
CA GLY A 98 -15.71 10.07 -10.02
C GLY A 98 -17.09 10.20 -9.39
N LYS A 99 -18.07 9.38 -9.82
CA LYS A 99 -19.42 9.36 -9.23
C LYS A 99 -19.43 8.75 -7.82
N TYR A 100 -18.43 7.93 -7.49
CA TYR A 100 -18.35 7.16 -6.24
C TYR A 100 -17.24 7.63 -5.30
N GLU A 101 -16.47 8.65 -5.68
CA GLU A 101 -15.33 9.16 -4.92
C GLU A 101 -15.68 9.45 -3.46
N GLN A 102 -16.78 10.16 -3.21
CA GLN A 102 -17.22 10.44 -1.83
C GLN A 102 -17.56 9.16 -1.04
N SER A 103 -18.11 8.15 -1.71
CA SER A 103 -18.40 6.86 -1.08
C SER A 103 -17.13 6.11 -0.74
N TYR A 104 -16.14 6.21 -1.62
CA TYR A 104 -14.79 5.68 -1.39
C TYR A 104 -14.13 6.33 -0.17
N VAL A 105 -14.13 7.67 -0.09
CA VAL A 105 -13.56 8.40 1.06
C VAL A 105 -14.24 7.99 2.37
N ARG A 106 -15.58 7.87 2.38
CA ARG A 106 -16.33 7.37 3.55
C ARG A 106 -15.93 5.94 3.92
N ALA A 107 -15.71 5.07 2.94
CA ALA A 107 -15.26 3.69 3.17
C ALA A 107 -13.85 3.64 3.79
N CYS A 108 -12.91 4.43 3.29
CA CYS A 108 -11.57 4.55 3.86
C CYS A 108 -11.61 5.04 5.31
N ASN A 109 -12.42 6.07 5.60
CA ASN A 109 -12.57 6.59 6.96
C ASN A 109 -13.18 5.56 7.92
N ARG A 110 -14.16 4.76 7.47
CA ARG A 110 -14.71 3.65 8.28
C ARG A 110 -13.66 2.58 8.51
N PHE A 111 -12.91 2.24 7.47
CA PHE A 111 -11.84 1.24 7.57
C PHE A 111 -10.77 1.66 8.59
N MET A 112 -10.31 2.92 8.58
CA MET A 112 -9.33 3.42 9.54
C MET A 112 -9.82 3.25 10.99
N LYS A 113 -11.09 3.57 11.26
CA LYS A 113 -11.69 3.39 12.61
C LYS A 113 -11.71 1.91 13.03
N GLU A 114 -12.10 1.01 12.12
CA GLU A 114 -12.11 -0.43 12.40
C GLU A 114 -10.70 -0.99 12.56
N ARG A 115 -9.74 -0.52 11.79
CA ARG A 115 -8.32 -0.88 11.97
C ARG A 115 -7.84 -0.52 13.37
N ASP A 116 -8.10 0.71 13.81
CA ASP A 116 -7.65 1.19 15.10
C ASP A 116 -8.32 0.42 16.25
N ARG A 117 -9.62 0.10 16.12
CA ARG A 117 -10.34 -0.77 17.06
C ARG A 117 -9.72 -2.17 17.09
N PHE A 118 -9.47 -2.76 15.94
CA PHE A 118 -8.87 -4.10 15.83
C PHE A 118 -7.46 -4.15 16.41
N MET A 119 -6.65 -3.10 16.19
CA MET A 119 -5.33 -2.98 16.80
C MET A 119 -5.39 -2.99 18.32
N GLN A 120 -6.37 -2.28 18.91
CA GLN A 120 -6.56 -2.27 20.36
C GLN A 120 -6.92 -3.67 20.88
N GLU A 121 -7.79 -4.41 20.20
CA GLU A 121 -8.15 -5.78 20.58
C GLU A 121 -6.96 -6.75 20.44
N LEU A 122 -6.21 -6.68 19.34
CA LEU A 122 -5.00 -7.48 19.17
C LEU A 122 -3.96 -7.20 20.26
N SER A 123 -3.83 -5.93 20.69
CA SER A 123 -2.86 -5.54 21.72
C SER A 123 -3.19 -6.08 23.11
N ARG A 124 -4.43 -6.56 23.32
CA ARG A 124 -4.84 -7.24 24.56
C ARG A 124 -4.42 -8.70 24.61
N VAL A 125 -3.98 -9.27 23.49
CA VAL A 125 -3.53 -10.67 23.42
C VAL A 125 -2.13 -10.77 24.04
N PRO A 126 -1.94 -11.48 25.17
CA PRO A 126 -0.71 -11.38 25.98
C PRO A 126 0.56 -11.83 25.25
N PHE A 127 0.43 -12.76 24.33
CA PHE A 127 1.55 -13.34 23.59
C PHE A 127 1.82 -12.65 22.22
N LEU A 128 1.11 -11.53 21.92
CA LEU A 128 1.36 -10.73 20.75
C LEU A 128 2.00 -9.39 21.14
N ASN A 129 2.98 -8.97 20.35
CA ASN A 129 3.46 -7.61 20.29
C ASN A 129 3.04 -7.04 18.94
N VAL A 130 2.09 -6.10 18.95
CA VAL A 130 1.49 -5.55 17.73
C VAL A 130 2.21 -4.26 17.36
N PHE A 131 2.75 -4.20 16.15
CA PHE A 131 3.37 -2.98 15.64
C PHE A 131 2.31 -2.03 15.05
N PRO A 132 2.44 -0.71 15.25
CA PRO A 132 1.55 0.27 14.63
C PRO A 132 1.52 0.12 13.12
N SER A 133 0.33 0.24 12.53
CA SER A 133 0.15 0.16 11.08
C SER A 133 -0.77 1.26 10.56
N GLN A 134 -0.42 1.78 9.39
CA GLN A 134 -1.29 2.66 8.61
C GLN A 134 -1.77 2.00 7.30
N ALA A 135 -1.52 0.70 7.13
CA ALA A 135 -1.99 -0.11 6.02
C ALA A 135 -3.25 -0.91 6.40
N ASN A 136 -3.65 -1.84 5.56
CA ASN A 136 -4.75 -2.76 5.81
C ASN A 136 -4.27 -4.12 6.37
N TYR A 137 -3.12 -4.15 6.99
CA TYR A 137 -2.56 -5.31 7.68
C TYR A 137 -1.78 -4.87 8.92
N PHE A 138 -1.53 -5.83 9.82
CA PHE A 138 -0.68 -5.63 11.00
C PHE A 138 0.51 -6.57 10.96
N MET A 139 1.64 -6.09 11.41
CA MET A 139 2.78 -6.90 11.79
C MET A 139 2.70 -7.19 13.28
N CYS A 140 2.78 -8.46 13.63
CA CYS A 140 2.77 -8.91 15.03
C CYS A 140 3.95 -9.82 15.30
N GLU A 141 4.66 -9.55 16.36
CA GLU A 141 5.65 -10.48 16.91
C GLU A 141 4.94 -11.44 17.87
N VAL A 142 5.18 -12.74 17.70
CA VAL A 142 4.64 -13.77 18.60
C VAL A 142 5.67 -14.09 19.68
N LYS A 143 5.31 -13.81 20.93
CA LYS A 143 6.20 -14.02 22.09
C LYS A 143 6.26 -15.49 22.51
N PRO A 144 7.41 -15.95 23.06
CA PRO A 144 7.53 -17.27 23.66
C PRO A 144 6.49 -17.49 24.79
N PRO A 145 6.04 -18.73 24.99
CA PRO A 145 6.52 -19.96 24.37
C PRO A 145 5.87 -20.28 23.00
N MET A 146 4.90 -19.45 22.54
CA MET A 146 4.25 -19.64 21.25
C MET A 146 5.22 -19.30 20.11
N LYS A 147 5.13 -20.02 18.99
CA LYS A 147 5.86 -19.72 17.75
C LYS A 147 4.88 -19.25 16.67
N ALA A 148 5.27 -18.29 15.84
CA ALA A 148 4.43 -17.76 14.76
C ALA A 148 3.90 -18.87 13.85
N ARG A 149 4.77 -19.81 13.44
CA ARG A 149 4.38 -20.98 12.62
C ARG A 149 3.30 -21.84 13.28
N SER A 150 3.42 -22.06 14.59
CA SER A 150 2.43 -22.86 15.33
C SER A 150 1.10 -22.13 15.44
N LEU A 151 1.12 -20.82 15.73
CA LEU A 151 -0.08 -19.99 15.80
C LEU A 151 -0.81 -19.95 14.45
N THR A 152 -0.10 -19.69 13.34
CA THR A 152 -0.72 -19.65 12.01
C THR A 152 -1.30 -21.01 11.61
N GLY A 153 -0.62 -22.11 11.94
CA GLY A 153 -1.14 -23.46 11.71
C GLY A 153 -2.42 -23.75 12.49
N LEU A 154 -2.49 -23.36 13.77
CA LEU A 154 -3.68 -23.52 14.61
C LEU A 154 -4.85 -22.68 14.10
N LEU A 155 -4.61 -21.43 13.72
CA LEU A 155 -5.63 -20.53 13.17
C LEU A 155 -6.19 -21.06 11.86
N LEU A 156 -5.31 -21.55 10.98
CA LEU A 156 -5.75 -22.15 9.71
C LEU A 156 -6.60 -23.41 9.96
N LYS A 157 -6.11 -24.33 10.80
CA LYS A 157 -6.77 -25.61 11.05
C LYS A 157 -8.13 -25.46 11.75
N ASN A 158 -8.19 -24.61 12.77
CA ASN A 158 -9.37 -24.53 13.65
C ASN A 158 -10.37 -23.45 13.24
N HIS A 159 -9.93 -22.42 12.51
CA HIS A 159 -10.75 -21.24 12.20
C HIS A 159 -10.73 -20.86 10.74
N SER A 160 -10.03 -21.60 9.88
CA SER A 160 -9.85 -21.26 8.45
C SER A 160 -9.24 -19.87 8.21
N ILE A 161 -8.47 -19.36 9.20
CA ILE A 161 -7.77 -18.07 9.11
C ILE A 161 -6.37 -18.33 8.58
N CYS A 162 -6.10 -17.86 7.36
CA CYS A 162 -4.80 -17.93 6.74
C CYS A 162 -4.02 -16.64 7.01
N LEU A 163 -2.88 -16.76 7.66
CA LEU A 163 -1.96 -15.65 7.93
C LEU A 163 -0.61 -15.92 7.27
N LEU A 164 0.02 -14.85 6.81
CA LEU A 164 1.42 -14.89 6.39
C LEU A 164 2.31 -14.87 7.65
N TYR A 165 3.34 -15.69 7.66
CA TYR A 165 4.41 -15.60 8.65
C TYR A 165 5.75 -15.57 7.94
N THR A 166 6.69 -14.80 8.48
CA THR A 166 8.08 -14.81 8.05
C THR A 166 8.86 -15.77 8.94
N SER A 167 9.55 -16.74 8.34
CA SER A 167 10.63 -17.42 9.04
C SER A 167 11.89 -16.53 9.00
N PRO A 168 12.80 -16.61 9.99
CA PRO A 168 14.12 -16.04 9.80
C PRO A 168 14.72 -16.60 8.50
N SER A 169 15.42 -15.75 7.74
CA SER A 169 16.17 -16.19 6.58
C SER A 169 17.00 -17.41 6.97
N PRO A 170 17.09 -18.47 6.14
CA PRO A 170 18.02 -19.54 6.43
C PRO A 170 19.40 -18.92 6.67
N PRO A 171 20.17 -19.42 7.62
CA PRO A 171 21.56 -18.99 7.79
C PRO A 171 22.28 -19.23 6.46
N ASP A 172 23.04 -18.20 6.05
CA ASP A 172 23.92 -18.24 4.87
C ASP A 172 24.95 -19.38 5.01
#